data_5612a1db7be37c205414981568aef092
#
_entry.id   5612a1db7be37c205414981568aef092
#
_cell.length_a   1.000
_cell.length_b   1.000
_cell.length_c   1.000
_cell.angle_alpha   90.00
_cell.angle_beta   90.00
_cell.angle_gamma   90.00
#
_symmetry.space_group_name_H-M   'P 1'
#
loop_
_entity.id
_entity.type
_entity.pdbx_description
1 polymer ?
#
loop_
_entity_poly.entity_id
_entity_poly.type
_entity_poly.pdbx_seq_one_letter_code
_entity_poly.pdbx_strand_id
1 'polypeptide(L)'
;MPQLWQGRASKAVDSRVNDFNSSIRFDARMIEQDIQGSLVHSAMLGRQGIISRQDVDDIHKGLHSILDDLHSGALEIDPNAEDVHTFVEQTLTARVGDAGKRLHTGRSRNDQVALDIRLNLRAASEHIQGQIKELITVLCDQAEKGAGYVDRKSTRLYSSHDRQSRMPSSA
;
A
#
# COMPACT_ATOMS: atom_id res chain seq x y z
N MET A 1 -13.76 -17.46 8.35
CA MET A 1 -14.07 -17.56 6.91
C MET A 1 -13.35 -18.79 6.34
N PRO A 2 -13.85 -19.49 5.32
CA PRO A 2 -13.13 -20.60 4.72
C PRO A 2 -11.88 -20.06 4.03
N GLN A 3 -10.74 -20.71 4.28
CA GLN A 3 -9.46 -20.35 3.66
C GLN A 3 -9.47 -20.83 2.21
N LEU A 4 -9.02 -19.98 1.27
CA LEU A 4 -9.02 -20.31 -0.18
C LEU A 4 -8.19 -21.56 -0.52
N TRP A 5 -7.21 -21.91 0.31
CA TRP A 5 -6.30 -23.05 0.14
C TRP A 5 -6.65 -24.28 0.99
N GLN A 6 -7.80 -24.31 1.69
CA GLN A 6 -8.17 -25.36 2.62
C GLN A 6 -8.24 -26.76 1.96
N GLY A 7 -8.50 -26.84 0.66
CA GLY A 7 -8.46 -28.09 -0.11
C GLY A 7 -9.21 -29.24 0.57
N ARG A 8 -8.51 -30.35 0.84
CA ARG A 8 -9.03 -31.55 1.53
C ARG A 8 -8.93 -31.48 3.06
N ALA A 9 -8.35 -30.41 3.61
CA ALA A 9 -8.18 -30.27 5.06
C ALA A 9 -9.52 -29.92 5.71
N SER A 10 -10.00 -30.77 6.62
CA SER A 10 -11.28 -30.59 7.34
C SER A 10 -11.11 -29.94 8.71
N LYS A 11 -9.86 -29.84 9.21
CA LYS A 11 -9.57 -29.24 10.53
C LYS A 11 -9.33 -27.74 10.39
N ALA A 12 -9.84 -26.98 11.34
CA ALA A 12 -9.48 -25.58 11.49
C ALA A 12 -7.97 -25.44 11.77
N VAL A 13 -7.32 -24.43 11.18
CA VAL A 13 -5.92 -24.11 11.46
C VAL A 13 -5.81 -23.57 12.88
N ASP A 14 -4.76 -23.95 13.62
CA ASP A 14 -4.46 -23.39 14.95
C ASP A 14 -4.33 -21.85 14.82
N SER A 15 -4.99 -21.13 15.71
CA SER A 15 -5.00 -19.66 15.68
C SER A 15 -3.61 -19.03 15.72
N ARG A 16 -2.65 -19.66 16.41
CA ARG A 16 -1.26 -19.21 16.48
C ARG A 16 -0.54 -19.34 15.13
N VAL A 17 -0.84 -20.40 14.37
CA VAL A 17 -0.32 -20.61 13.03
C VAL A 17 -0.92 -19.59 12.07
N ASN A 18 -2.21 -19.32 12.20
CA ASN A 18 -2.87 -18.29 11.40
C ASN A 18 -2.30 -16.90 11.67
N ASP A 19 -2.11 -16.53 12.95
CA ASP A 19 -1.51 -15.25 13.34
C ASP A 19 -0.05 -15.11 12.86
N PHE A 20 0.73 -16.20 12.91
CA PHE A 20 2.09 -16.23 12.38
C PHE A 20 2.16 -16.03 10.86
N ASN A 21 1.23 -16.62 10.13
CA ASN A 21 1.18 -16.53 8.66
C ASN A 21 0.49 -15.26 8.14
N SER A 22 -0.31 -14.60 8.97
CA SER A 22 -1.07 -13.41 8.53
C SER A 22 -0.15 -12.22 8.26
N SER A 23 -0.34 -11.60 7.09
CA SER A 23 0.36 -10.38 6.67
C SER A 23 -0.52 -9.13 6.69
N ILE A 24 -1.82 -9.26 6.98
CA ILE A 24 -2.80 -8.16 6.89
C ILE A 24 -2.37 -6.91 7.67
N ARG A 25 -1.63 -7.06 8.80
CA ARG A 25 -1.18 -5.96 9.65
C ARG A 25 -0.26 -4.97 8.94
N PHE A 26 0.44 -5.41 7.89
CA PHE A 26 1.38 -4.56 7.15
C PHE A 26 1.05 -4.45 5.66
N ASP A 27 0.35 -5.41 5.05
CA ASP A 27 0.00 -5.36 3.63
C ASP A 27 -1.32 -4.63 3.35
N ALA A 28 -2.19 -4.46 4.36
CA ALA A 28 -3.42 -3.68 4.25
C ALA A 28 -3.21 -2.27 3.65
N ARG A 29 -2.05 -1.66 3.88
CA ARG A 29 -1.66 -0.37 3.29
C ARG A 29 -1.55 -0.38 1.77
N MET A 30 -1.48 -1.55 1.15
CA MET A 30 -1.35 -1.72 -0.30
C MET A 30 -2.68 -2.07 -0.98
N ILE A 31 -3.81 -1.97 -0.27
CA ILE A 31 -5.13 -2.37 -0.80
C ILE A 31 -5.51 -1.63 -2.07
N GLU A 32 -5.18 -0.34 -2.19
CA GLU A 32 -5.43 0.43 -3.41
C GLU A 32 -4.62 -0.09 -4.59
N GLN A 33 -3.35 -0.48 -4.34
CA GLN A 33 -2.46 -1.03 -5.35
C GLN A 33 -2.92 -2.41 -5.80
N ASP A 34 -3.37 -3.25 -4.87
CA ASP A 34 -3.95 -4.56 -5.20
C ASP A 34 -5.21 -4.43 -6.07
N ILE A 35 -6.11 -3.51 -5.71
CA ILE A 35 -7.31 -3.22 -6.50
C ILE A 35 -6.92 -2.70 -7.89
N GLN A 36 -5.96 -1.77 -7.98
CA GLN A 36 -5.48 -1.24 -9.26
C GLN A 36 -4.86 -2.35 -10.14
N GLY A 37 -4.02 -3.20 -9.57
CA GLY A 37 -3.43 -4.34 -10.26
C GLY A 37 -4.49 -5.32 -10.75
N SER A 38 -5.51 -5.57 -9.94
CA SER A 38 -6.64 -6.47 -10.22
C SER A 38 -7.55 -5.95 -11.32
N LEU A 39 -7.80 -4.63 -11.38
CA LEU A 39 -8.53 -3.99 -12.49
C LEU A 39 -7.82 -4.20 -13.84
N VAL A 40 -6.50 -3.97 -13.88
CA VAL A 40 -5.70 -4.15 -15.10
C VAL A 40 -5.61 -5.62 -15.50
N HIS A 41 -5.45 -6.52 -14.53
CA HIS A 41 -5.39 -7.97 -14.76
C HIS A 41 -6.70 -8.50 -15.37
N SER A 42 -7.85 -8.17 -14.76
CA SER A 42 -9.15 -8.59 -15.28
C SER A 42 -9.46 -8.02 -16.67
N ALA A 43 -9.08 -6.76 -16.92
CA ALA A 43 -9.18 -6.16 -18.26
C ALA A 43 -8.34 -6.91 -19.31
N MET A 44 -7.14 -7.37 -18.93
CA MET A 44 -6.28 -8.18 -19.79
C MET A 44 -6.93 -9.55 -20.06
N LEU A 45 -7.44 -10.23 -19.03
CA LEU A 45 -8.13 -11.51 -19.18
C LEU A 45 -9.31 -11.42 -20.15
N GLY A 46 -10.11 -10.35 -20.03
CA GLY A 46 -11.22 -10.10 -20.94
C GLY A 46 -10.77 -9.82 -22.37
N ARG A 47 -9.71 -9.03 -22.58
CA ARG A 47 -9.12 -8.77 -23.89
C ARG A 47 -8.63 -10.03 -24.59
N GLN A 48 -8.09 -10.97 -23.83
CA GLN A 48 -7.60 -12.25 -24.34
C GLN A 48 -8.71 -13.29 -24.47
N GLY A 49 -9.97 -12.96 -24.13
CA GLY A 49 -11.10 -13.89 -24.19
C GLY A 49 -11.05 -15.02 -23.17
N ILE A 50 -10.26 -14.89 -22.11
CA ILE A 50 -10.14 -15.87 -21.02
C ILE A 50 -11.35 -15.82 -20.11
N ILE A 51 -11.87 -14.62 -19.85
CA ILE A 51 -13.13 -14.36 -19.15
C ILE A 51 -14.06 -13.54 -20.05
N SER A 52 -15.37 -13.58 -19.77
CA SER A 52 -16.34 -12.83 -20.55
C SER A 52 -16.25 -11.32 -20.29
N ARG A 53 -16.75 -10.49 -21.22
CA ARG A 53 -16.87 -9.04 -20.99
C ARG A 53 -17.76 -8.72 -19.79
N GLN A 54 -18.82 -9.49 -19.61
CA GLN A 54 -19.70 -9.32 -18.46
C GLN A 54 -18.96 -9.57 -17.14
N ASP A 55 -18.11 -10.62 -17.06
CA ASP A 55 -17.27 -10.88 -15.88
C ASP A 55 -16.34 -9.71 -15.61
N VAL A 56 -15.72 -9.12 -16.64
CA VAL A 56 -14.86 -7.93 -16.48
C VAL A 56 -15.65 -6.76 -15.91
N ASP A 57 -16.82 -6.47 -16.47
CA ASP A 57 -17.65 -5.35 -16.03
C ASP A 57 -18.12 -5.54 -14.58
N ASP A 58 -18.49 -6.76 -14.19
CA ASP A 58 -18.92 -7.07 -12.83
C ASP A 58 -17.75 -6.99 -11.84
N ILE A 59 -16.57 -7.50 -12.20
CA ILE A 59 -15.35 -7.38 -11.40
C ILE A 59 -14.99 -5.90 -11.22
N HIS A 60 -14.98 -5.10 -12.30
CA HIS A 60 -14.64 -3.69 -12.21
C HIS A 60 -15.61 -2.91 -11.31
N LYS A 61 -16.91 -3.12 -11.47
CA LYS A 61 -17.92 -2.51 -10.59
C LYS A 61 -17.73 -2.90 -9.13
N GLY A 62 -17.47 -4.19 -8.88
CA GLY A 62 -17.23 -4.69 -7.54
C GLY A 62 -15.97 -4.11 -6.90
N LEU A 63 -14.86 -4.04 -7.64
CA LEU A 63 -13.60 -3.47 -7.14
C LEU A 63 -13.70 -1.96 -6.87
N HIS A 64 -14.34 -1.19 -7.76
CA HIS A 64 -14.59 0.24 -7.51
C HIS A 64 -15.49 0.45 -6.29
N SER A 65 -16.57 -0.32 -6.16
CA SER A 65 -17.43 -0.26 -4.98
C SER A 65 -16.68 -0.58 -3.68
N ILE A 66 -15.74 -1.54 -3.69
CA ILE A 66 -14.90 -1.83 -2.53
C ILE A 66 -14.04 -0.60 -2.17
N LEU A 67 -13.42 0.02 -3.17
CA LEU A 67 -12.57 1.19 -2.98
C LEU A 67 -13.35 2.38 -2.42
N ASP A 68 -14.53 2.65 -2.98
CA ASP A 68 -15.42 3.73 -2.53
C ASP A 68 -15.86 3.52 -1.07
N ASP A 69 -16.23 2.28 -0.70
CA ASP A 69 -16.63 1.95 0.66
C ASP A 69 -15.46 2.03 1.66
N LEU A 70 -14.25 1.69 1.25
CA LEU A 70 -13.05 1.88 2.07
C LEU A 70 -12.77 3.36 2.32
N HIS A 71 -12.84 4.19 1.26
CA HIS A 71 -12.62 5.63 1.37
C HIS A 71 -13.68 6.35 2.20
N SER A 72 -14.94 5.89 2.12
CA SER A 72 -16.04 6.44 2.93
C SER A 72 -16.09 5.90 4.36
N GLY A 73 -15.29 4.87 4.67
CA GLY A 73 -15.34 4.18 5.98
C GLY A 73 -16.55 3.26 6.13
N ALA A 74 -17.31 2.99 5.06
CA ALA A 74 -18.43 2.04 5.08
C ALA A 74 -17.96 0.58 5.11
N LEU A 75 -16.72 0.32 4.71
CA LEU A 75 -16.04 -0.98 4.77
C LEU A 75 -14.76 -0.84 5.57
N GLU A 76 -14.57 -1.69 6.55
CA GLU A 76 -13.32 -1.80 7.29
C GLU A 76 -12.59 -3.09 6.89
N ILE A 77 -11.25 -3.03 6.87
CA ILE A 77 -10.42 -4.21 6.59
C ILE A 77 -10.48 -5.14 7.79
N ASP A 78 -10.88 -6.40 7.59
CA ASP A 78 -10.90 -7.40 8.66
C ASP A 78 -9.47 -7.70 9.15
N PRO A 79 -9.13 -7.36 10.40
CA PRO A 79 -7.80 -7.60 10.95
C PRO A 79 -7.46 -9.10 11.12
N ASN A 80 -8.44 -9.98 10.98
CA ASN A 80 -8.27 -11.43 11.03
C ASN A 80 -8.13 -12.06 9.64
N ALA A 81 -8.13 -11.26 8.58
CA ALA A 81 -7.84 -11.76 7.23
C ALA A 81 -6.39 -12.29 7.17
N GLU A 82 -6.14 -13.24 6.30
CA GLU A 82 -4.80 -13.80 6.09
C GLU A 82 -3.88 -12.75 5.48
N ASP A 83 -4.33 -12.10 4.40
CA ASP A 83 -3.65 -11.04 3.68
C ASP A 83 -4.67 -10.09 3.00
N VAL A 84 -4.19 -8.96 2.48
CA VAL A 84 -5.00 -7.97 1.79
C VAL A 84 -5.66 -8.54 0.53
N HIS A 85 -4.98 -9.41 -0.16
CA HIS A 85 -5.46 -10.02 -1.40
C HIS A 85 -6.66 -10.94 -1.15
N THR A 86 -6.55 -11.79 -0.12
CA THR A 86 -7.65 -12.66 0.33
C THR A 86 -8.86 -11.82 0.75
N PHE A 87 -8.63 -10.73 1.47
CA PHE A 87 -9.70 -9.80 1.87
C PHE A 87 -10.41 -9.22 0.65
N VAL A 88 -9.68 -8.68 -0.33
CA VAL A 88 -10.26 -8.10 -1.55
C VAL A 88 -11.00 -9.15 -2.36
N GLU A 89 -10.42 -10.34 -2.56
CA GLU A 89 -10.97 -11.44 -3.35
C GLU A 89 -12.27 -11.99 -2.73
N GLN A 90 -12.31 -12.16 -1.40
CA GLN A 90 -13.50 -12.60 -0.68
C GLN A 90 -14.61 -11.55 -0.69
N THR A 91 -14.26 -10.28 -0.45
CA THR A 91 -15.20 -9.16 -0.48
C THR A 91 -15.79 -8.98 -1.89
N LEU A 92 -14.95 -9.07 -2.93
CA LEU A 92 -15.39 -9.03 -4.32
C LEU A 92 -16.34 -10.19 -4.62
N THR A 93 -15.96 -11.41 -4.25
CA THR A 93 -16.79 -12.60 -4.49
C THR A 93 -18.14 -12.51 -3.79
N ALA A 94 -18.19 -11.95 -2.60
CA ALA A 94 -19.45 -11.71 -1.90
C ALA A 94 -20.38 -10.72 -2.62
N ARG A 95 -19.80 -9.74 -3.35
CA ARG A 95 -20.55 -8.71 -4.10
C ARG A 95 -21.01 -9.18 -5.49
N VAL A 96 -20.11 -9.85 -6.22
CA VAL A 96 -20.35 -10.16 -7.65
C VAL A 96 -20.41 -11.67 -7.94
N GLY A 97 -20.36 -12.52 -6.92
CA GLY A 97 -20.52 -13.96 -7.05
C GLY A 97 -19.37 -14.63 -7.86
N ASP A 98 -19.73 -15.50 -8.80
CA ASP A 98 -18.76 -16.33 -9.53
C ASP A 98 -17.81 -15.51 -10.42
N ALA A 99 -18.19 -14.32 -10.85
CA ALA A 99 -17.29 -13.41 -11.56
C ALA A 99 -16.05 -13.06 -10.71
N GLY A 100 -16.25 -12.80 -9.40
CA GLY A 100 -15.16 -12.51 -8.47
C GLY A 100 -14.13 -13.63 -8.37
N LYS A 101 -14.57 -14.89 -8.39
CA LYS A 101 -13.68 -16.07 -8.36
C LYS A 101 -12.78 -16.19 -9.59
N ARG A 102 -13.18 -15.59 -10.72
CA ARG A 102 -12.39 -15.61 -11.97
C ARG A 102 -11.26 -14.59 -11.98
N LEU A 103 -11.24 -13.65 -11.03
CA LEU A 103 -10.20 -12.63 -10.93
C LEU A 103 -8.80 -13.25 -10.81
N HIS A 104 -8.65 -14.35 -10.07
CA HIS A 104 -7.35 -15.00 -9.85
C HIS A 104 -6.86 -15.87 -11.02
N THR A 105 -7.59 -15.92 -12.13
CA THR A 105 -7.26 -16.77 -13.29
C THR A 105 -5.87 -16.41 -13.85
N GLY A 106 -5.00 -17.41 -13.96
CA GLY A 106 -3.66 -17.25 -14.55
C GLY A 106 -2.70 -16.34 -13.77
N ARG A 107 -2.95 -16.11 -12.47
CA ARG A 107 -2.15 -15.26 -11.58
C ARG A 107 -1.67 -16.05 -10.37
N SER A 108 -0.47 -15.76 -9.90
CA SER A 108 0.06 -16.27 -8.63
C SER A 108 0.03 -15.16 -7.58
N ARG A 109 -0.11 -15.53 -6.31
CA ARG A 109 0.02 -14.60 -5.20
C ARG A 109 1.38 -13.88 -5.21
N ASN A 110 2.42 -14.56 -5.65
CA ASN A 110 3.78 -14.01 -5.67
C ASN A 110 3.95 -12.85 -6.65
N ASP A 111 3.40 -12.95 -7.87
CA ASP A 111 3.46 -11.86 -8.85
C ASP A 111 2.54 -10.70 -8.46
N GLN A 112 1.40 -10.97 -7.83
CA GLN A 112 0.48 -9.98 -7.26
C GLN A 112 1.19 -9.15 -6.20
N VAL A 113 1.73 -9.77 -5.15
CA VAL A 113 2.48 -9.09 -4.08
C VAL A 113 3.64 -8.27 -4.63
N ALA A 114 4.41 -8.83 -5.58
CA ALA A 114 5.54 -8.13 -6.18
C ALA A 114 5.10 -6.87 -6.96
N LEU A 115 3.95 -6.91 -7.63
CA LEU A 115 3.37 -5.74 -8.31
C LEU A 115 2.95 -4.69 -7.30
N ASP A 116 2.22 -5.07 -6.26
CA ASP A 116 1.67 -4.16 -5.26
C ASP A 116 2.76 -3.42 -4.50
N ILE A 117 3.82 -4.13 -4.11
CA ILE A 117 5.00 -3.51 -3.49
C ILE A 117 5.61 -2.45 -4.44
N ARG A 118 5.76 -2.75 -5.73
CA ARG A 118 6.32 -1.80 -6.70
C ARG A 118 5.43 -0.57 -6.90
N LEU A 119 4.12 -0.77 -7.00
CA LEU A 119 3.16 0.33 -7.13
C LEU A 119 3.16 1.20 -5.87
N ASN A 120 3.14 0.57 -4.69
CA ASN A 120 3.18 1.29 -3.41
C ASN A 120 4.49 2.09 -3.25
N LEU A 121 5.65 1.49 -3.57
CA LEU A 121 6.93 2.20 -3.51
C LEU A 121 6.99 3.38 -4.49
N ARG A 122 6.40 3.24 -5.68
CA ARG A 122 6.29 4.34 -6.65
C ARG A 122 5.47 5.48 -6.07
N ALA A 123 4.27 5.20 -5.57
CA ALA A 123 3.40 6.20 -4.97
C ALA A 123 4.06 6.90 -3.77
N ALA A 124 4.71 6.13 -2.89
CA ALA A 124 5.45 6.68 -1.76
C ALA A 124 6.61 7.58 -2.20
N SER A 125 7.34 7.19 -3.25
CA SER A 125 8.44 8.00 -3.80
C SER A 125 7.94 9.31 -4.40
N GLU A 126 6.83 9.29 -5.13
CA GLU A 126 6.20 10.48 -5.70
C GLU A 126 5.73 11.44 -4.59
N HIS A 127 5.13 10.89 -3.53
CA HIS A 127 4.72 11.66 -2.37
C HIS A 127 5.91 12.35 -1.67
N ILE A 128 6.99 11.62 -1.39
CA ILE A 128 8.22 12.17 -0.80
C ILE A 128 8.84 13.25 -1.69
N GLN A 129 8.87 13.05 -3.00
CA GLN A 129 9.33 14.07 -3.94
C GLN A 129 8.50 15.35 -3.86
N GLY A 130 7.18 15.22 -3.71
CA GLY A 130 6.28 16.36 -3.48
C GLY A 130 6.66 17.13 -2.21
N GLN A 131 6.81 16.42 -1.10
CA GLN A 131 7.19 17.02 0.19
C GLN A 131 8.55 17.73 0.14
N ILE A 132 9.54 17.14 -0.55
CA ILE A 132 10.85 17.77 -0.74
C ILE A 132 10.72 19.06 -1.55
N LYS A 133 9.92 19.08 -2.63
CA LYS A 133 9.68 20.30 -3.41
C LYS A 133 9.04 21.40 -2.57
N GLU A 134 8.03 21.05 -1.77
CA GLU A 134 7.40 22.00 -0.85
C GLU A 134 8.40 22.57 0.15
N LEU A 135 9.23 21.73 0.76
CA LEU A 135 10.28 22.16 1.67
C LEU A 135 11.26 23.12 0.99
N ILE A 136 11.73 22.81 -0.22
CA ILE A 136 12.64 23.66 -1.00
C ILE A 136 11.96 25.02 -1.25
N THR A 137 10.70 25.02 -1.65
CA THR A 137 9.95 26.26 -1.89
C THR A 137 9.90 27.15 -0.63
N VAL A 138 9.55 26.56 0.51
CA VAL A 138 9.51 27.28 1.79
C VAL A 138 10.91 27.84 2.16
N LEU A 139 11.97 27.06 1.94
CA LEU A 139 13.33 27.54 2.21
C LEU A 139 13.75 28.70 1.30
N CYS A 140 13.41 28.63 0.01
CA CYS A 140 13.63 29.73 -0.93
C CYS A 140 12.88 31.00 -0.53
N ASP A 141 11.59 30.87 -0.19
CA ASP A 141 10.77 31.99 0.27
C ASP A 141 11.34 32.65 1.55
N GLN A 142 11.84 31.84 2.48
CA GLN A 142 12.48 32.35 3.69
C GLN A 142 13.82 33.03 3.38
N ALA A 143 14.60 32.47 2.46
CA ALA A 143 15.85 33.10 2.01
C ALA A 143 15.62 34.45 1.32
N GLU A 144 14.60 34.57 0.47
CA GLU A 144 14.20 35.83 -0.17
C GLU A 144 13.77 36.87 0.87
N LYS A 145 12.93 36.49 1.83
CA LYS A 145 12.52 37.39 2.94
C LYS A 145 13.70 37.85 3.79
N GLY A 146 14.70 36.98 3.93
CA GLY A 146 15.90 37.24 4.71
C GLY A 146 17.02 37.94 3.95
N ALA A 147 16.90 38.10 2.62
CA ALA A 147 17.98 38.64 1.78
C ALA A 147 18.46 40.05 2.14
N GLY A 148 17.60 40.85 2.80
CA GLY A 148 17.95 42.19 3.30
C GLY A 148 18.59 42.21 4.68
N TYR A 149 18.66 41.07 5.39
CA TYR A 149 19.26 41.02 6.72
C TYR A 149 20.76 40.76 6.62
N VAL A 150 21.54 41.73 7.12
CA VAL A 150 23.00 41.54 7.30
C VAL A 150 23.21 40.79 8.61
N ASP A 151 23.39 39.48 8.52
CA ASP A 151 23.71 38.67 9.72
C ASP A 151 25.19 38.84 10.10
N ARG A 152 25.41 39.15 11.36
CA ARG A 152 26.71 39.04 11.98
C ARG A 152 27.01 37.56 12.12
N LYS A 153 28.11 37.07 11.58
CA LYS A 153 28.66 35.72 11.79
C LYS A 153 28.30 35.23 13.20
N SER A 154 27.25 34.38 13.27
CA SER A 154 26.68 33.98 14.57
C SER A 154 27.71 33.16 15.31
N THR A 155 28.21 33.68 16.42
CA THR A 155 29.04 32.96 17.38
C THR A 155 28.38 31.72 17.96
N ARG A 156 27.06 31.53 17.75
CA ARG A 156 26.32 30.32 18.20
C ARG A 156 26.64 29.06 17.39
N LEU A 157 26.92 29.15 16.10
CA LEU A 157 27.34 28.00 15.29
C LEU A 157 28.75 27.51 15.69
N TYR A 158 29.63 28.44 16.06
CA TYR A 158 30.97 28.11 16.56
C TYR A 158 30.93 27.48 17.94
N SER A 159 29.99 27.88 18.82
CA SER A 159 29.91 27.32 20.16
C SER A 159 29.42 25.85 20.19
N SER A 160 28.66 25.41 19.23
CA SER A 160 28.23 23.99 19.13
C SER A 160 29.34 23.08 18.59
N HIS A 161 30.21 23.57 17.69
CA HIS A 161 31.38 22.84 17.22
C HIS A 161 32.50 22.84 18.27
N ASP A 162 32.69 23.93 19.02
CA ASP A 162 33.70 24.03 20.07
C ASP A 162 33.40 23.14 21.29
N ARG A 163 32.12 22.80 21.54
CA ARG A 163 31.74 21.83 22.57
C ARG A 163 32.10 20.39 22.23
N GLN A 164 32.12 20.03 20.96
CA GLN A 164 32.51 18.68 20.52
C GLN A 164 34.04 18.48 20.57
N SER A 165 34.82 19.54 20.42
CA SER A 165 36.30 19.45 20.46
C SER A 165 36.88 19.47 21.89
N ARG A 166 36.06 19.71 22.92
CA ARG A 166 36.48 19.73 24.34
C ARG A 166 36.11 18.48 25.15
N MET A 167 35.82 17.37 24.47
CA MET A 167 35.79 16.10 25.20
C MET A 167 37.23 15.73 25.57
N PRO A 168 37.55 15.56 26.89
CA PRO A 168 38.86 15.10 27.27
C PRO A 168 39.09 13.71 26.70
N SER A 169 40.18 13.53 25.97
CA SER A 169 40.67 12.20 25.62
C SER A 169 40.96 11.51 26.97
N SER A 170 40.13 10.51 27.29
CA SER A 170 40.44 9.63 28.42
C SER A 170 41.75 8.91 28.12
N ALA A 171 42.77 9.22 28.89
CA ALA A 171 43.97 8.42 29.02
C ALA A 171 43.62 7.04 29.62
#